data_aed6d0f058d8d65dc2711f0854bac23a
#
_entry.id   aed6d0f058d8d65dc2711f0854bac23a
#
_cell.length_a   1.000
_cell.length_b   1.000
_cell.length_c   1.000
_cell.angle_alpha   90.00
_cell.angle_beta   90.00
_cell.angle_gamma   90.00
#
_symmetry.space_group_name_H-M   'P 1'
#
loop_
_entity.id
_entity.type
_entity.pdbx_description
1 polymer ?
#
loop_
_entity_poly.entity_id
_entity_poly.type
_entity_poly.pdbx_seq_one_letter_code
_entity_poly.pdbx_strand_id
1 'polypeptide(L)'
;MIKRFDHVTVVVRDLERARTFFGLLGFVEDKAVVIKGPVMDAYMGVPGIEADHVTLVLRGVAPRLEVQLLRYRHPEPLADPNIERLEKVGFNHVCFAVDDLEAEVARLRAHGIAMRNELMDFHSRKLIFVKGPEGITVELSQWEEAARPAVSGPSA
;
A
#
# COMPACT_ATOMS: atom_id res chain seq x y z
N MET A 1 14.44 17.69 -8.71
CA MET A 1 14.76 16.26 -8.91
C MET A 1 14.20 15.46 -7.74
N ILE A 2 13.46 14.37 -8.01
CA ILE A 2 12.93 13.46 -6.98
C ILE A 2 14.11 12.78 -6.27
N LYS A 3 14.05 12.70 -4.94
CA LYS A 3 15.12 12.09 -4.13
C LYS A 3 14.84 10.64 -3.76
N ARG A 4 13.58 10.31 -3.47
CA ARG A 4 13.14 8.97 -3.07
C ARG A 4 11.62 8.84 -3.19
N PHE A 5 11.14 7.62 -3.16
CA PHE A 5 9.75 7.35 -2.84
C PHE A 5 9.50 7.71 -1.36
N ASP A 6 8.39 8.36 -1.06
CA ASP A 6 8.06 8.81 0.29
C ASP A 6 6.90 7.97 0.88
N HIS A 7 5.72 8.08 0.30
CA HIS A 7 4.55 7.34 0.75
C HIS A 7 3.57 7.04 -0.37
N VAL A 8 2.67 6.11 -0.10
CA VAL A 8 1.40 5.92 -0.81
C VAL A 8 0.26 6.17 0.16
N THR A 9 -0.79 6.86 -0.30
CA THR A 9 -1.98 7.10 0.52
C THR A 9 -3.16 6.29 -0.01
N VAL A 10 -3.87 5.63 0.90
CA VAL A 10 -5.05 4.82 0.61
C VAL A 10 -6.24 5.39 1.39
N VAL A 11 -7.31 5.71 0.68
CA VAL A 11 -8.59 6.08 1.31
C VAL A 11 -9.34 4.81 1.68
N VAL A 12 -9.76 4.73 2.94
CA VAL A 12 -10.42 3.54 3.49
C VAL A 12 -11.67 3.92 4.28
N ARG A 13 -12.67 3.03 4.29
CA ARG A 13 -13.84 3.13 5.16
C ARG A 13 -13.62 2.44 6.49
N ASP A 14 -12.98 1.28 6.44
CA ASP A 14 -12.65 0.48 7.62
C ASP A 14 -11.16 0.62 7.95
N LEU A 15 -10.86 1.56 8.86
CA LEU A 15 -9.50 1.87 9.28
C LEU A 15 -8.83 0.71 10.03
N GLU A 16 -9.58 -0.03 10.87
CA GLU A 16 -9.04 -1.14 11.65
C GLU A 16 -8.68 -2.33 10.76
N ARG A 17 -9.52 -2.63 9.78
CA ARG A 17 -9.23 -3.66 8.78
C ARG A 17 -7.99 -3.30 7.96
N ALA A 18 -7.84 -2.04 7.58
CA ALA A 18 -6.67 -1.57 6.85
C ALA A 18 -5.39 -1.63 7.70
N ARG A 19 -5.45 -1.21 8.97
CA ARG A 19 -4.35 -1.34 9.92
C ARG A 19 -3.91 -2.80 10.09
N THR A 20 -4.88 -3.70 10.27
CA THR A 20 -4.62 -5.14 10.39
C THR A 20 -3.92 -5.69 9.15
N PHE A 21 -4.42 -5.34 7.95
CA PHE A 21 -3.83 -5.78 6.69
C PHE A 21 -2.38 -5.33 6.54
N PHE A 22 -2.12 -4.03 6.67
CA PHE A 22 -0.75 -3.52 6.56
C PHE A 22 0.15 -3.95 7.72
N GLY A 23 -0.42 -4.19 8.90
CA GLY A 23 0.27 -4.79 10.04
C GLY A 23 0.79 -6.20 9.73
N LEU A 24 0.01 -7.00 9.02
CA LEU A 24 0.46 -8.31 8.52
C LEU A 24 1.62 -8.19 7.52
N LEU A 25 1.74 -7.08 6.81
CA LEU A 25 2.88 -6.80 5.91
C LEU A 25 4.08 -6.17 6.62
N GLY A 26 4.05 -6.05 7.96
CA GLY A 26 5.16 -5.52 8.76
C GLY A 26 5.11 -4.00 9.00
N PHE A 27 4.06 -3.33 8.60
CA PHE A 27 3.86 -1.92 8.91
C PHE A 27 3.36 -1.73 10.33
N VAL A 28 3.78 -0.63 10.96
CA VAL A 28 3.35 -0.23 12.30
C VAL A 28 2.90 1.21 12.30
N GLU A 29 1.93 1.52 13.15
CA GLU A 29 1.49 2.89 13.32
C GLU A 29 2.59 3.74 13.94
N ASP A 30 2.87 4.86 13.28
CA ASP A 30 3.79 5.89 13.76
C ASP A 30 3.03 7.09 14.30
N LYS A 31 1.96 7.50 13.60
CA LYS A 31 1.19 8.68 13.96
C LYS A 31 -0.26 8.58 13.48
N ALA A 32 -1.18 9.08 14.31
CA ALA A 32 -2.57 9.29 13.92
C ALA A 32 -3.01 10.72 14.29
N VAL A 33 -3.67 11.40 13.36
CA VAL A 33 -4.21 12.76 13.55
C VAL A 33 -5.54 12.91 12.82
N VAL A 34 -6.32 13.90 13.22
CA VAL A 34 -7.50 14.33 12.44
C VAL A 34 -7.11 15.54 11.62
N ILE A 35 -7.27 15.45 10.30
CA ILE A 35 -7.06 16.57 9.39
C ILE A 35 -8.40 17.24 9.12
N LYS A 36 -8.45 18.59 9.21
CA LYS A 36 -9.65 19.40 8.98
C LYS A 36 -9.34 20.88 8.85
N GLY A 37 -10.33 21.61 8.38
CA GLY A 37 -10.33 23.08 8.31
C GLY A 37 -9.78 23.64 7.00
N PRO A 38 -9.85 24.98 6.83
CA PRO A 38 -9.66 25.65 5.54
C PRO A 38 -8.33 25.37 4.85
N VAL A 39 -7.27 25.16 5.62
CA VAL A 39 -5.94 24.82 5.06
C VAL A 39 -5.96 23.45 4.42
N MET A 40 -6.61 22.47 5.07
CA MET A 40 -6.72 21.11 4.54
C MET A 40 -7.72 21.02 3.39
N ASP A 41 -8.81 21.81 3.46
CA ASP A 41 -9.77 21.96 2.36
C ASP A 41 -9.04 22.41 1.08
N ALA A 42 -8.22 23.46 1.20
CA ALA A 42 -7.47 23.99 0.08
C ALA A 42 -6.40 23.02 -0.43
N TYR A 43 -5.68 22.35 0.48
CA TYR A 43 -4.63 21.40 0.13
C TYR A 43 -5.19 20.16 -0.60
N MET A 44 -6.28 19.60 -0.10
CA MET A 44 -6.91 18.40 -0.66
C MET A 44 -7.88 18.70 -1.81
N GLY A 45 -8.28 19.96 -1.99
CA GLY A 45 -9.33 20.33 -2.95
C GLY A 45 -10.72 19.78 -2.56
N VAL A 46 -10.94 19.52 -1.27
CA VAL A 46 -12.17 18.93 -0.73
C VAL A 46 -12.76 19.86 0.32
N PRO A 47 -13.81 20.61 0.00
CA PRO A 47 -14.43 21.54 0.96
C PRO A 47 -15.00 20.83 2.19
N GLY A 48 -14.72 21.39 3.37
CA GLY A 48 -15.22 20.88 4.64
C GLY A 48 -14.63 19.54 5.04
N ILE A 49 -13.41 19.22 4.61
CA ILE A 49 -12.78 17.95 4.94
C ILE A 49 -12.64 17.75 6.45
N GLU A 50 -13.03 16.57 6.92
CA GLU A 50 -12.62 16.01 8.19
C GLU A 50 -12.28 14.54 7.97
N ALA A 51 -11.05 14.14 8.26
CA ALA A 51 -10.60 12.77 8.06
C ALA A 51 -9.58 12.33 9.11
N ASP A 52 -9.65 11.06 9.51
CA ASP A 52 -8.57 10.42 10.24
C ASP A 52 -7.42 10.16 9.27
N HIS A 53 -6.24 10.62 9.62
CA HIS A 53 -5.00 10.39 8.87
C HIS A 53 -4.06 9.57 9.74
N VAL A 54 -3.73 8.37 9.29
CA VAL A 54 -2.85 7.44 9.99
C VAL A 54 -1.63 7.16 9.14
N THR A 55 -0.45 7.39 9.71
CA THR A 55 0.83 7.04 9.08
C THR A 55 1.30 5.70 9.61
N LEU A 56 1.49 4.75 8.72
CA LEU A 56 2.07 3.45 8.98
C LEU A 56 3.47 3.40 8.37
N VAL A 57 4.45 2.83 9.11
CA VAL A 57 5.84 2.76 8.69
C VAL A 57 6.30 1.31 8.64
N LEU A 58 6.97 0.92 7.57
CA LEU A 58 7.57 -0.40 7.47
C LEU A 58 8.81 -0.48 8.35
N ARG A 59 8.80 -1.45 9.30
CA ARG A 59 9.93 -1.63 10.23
C ARG A 59 11.17 -2.18 9.53
N GLY A 60 12.33 -1.71 10.01
CA GLY A 60 13.62 -2.29 9.65
C GLY A 60 14.11 -1.99 8.23
N VAL A 61 13.44 -1.07 7.50
CA VAL A 61 13.87 -0.68 6.16
C VAL A 61 14.40 0.75 6.11
N ALA A 62 15.38 0.98 5.26
CA ALA A 62 15.92 2.29 4.93
C ALA A 62 16.06 2.41 3.41
N PRO A 63 15.67 3.53 2.78
CA PRO A 63 15.03 4.69 3.39
C PRO A 63 13.63 4.36 3.97
N ARG A 64 13.14 5.19 4.88
CA ARG A 64 11.79 5.08 5.48
C ARG A 64 10.73 4.94 4.39
N LEU A 65 9.86 3.95 4.51
CA LEU A 65 8.73 3.68 3.63
C LEU A 65 7.43 3.82 4.40
N GLU A 66 6.49 4.59 3.88
CA GLU A 66 5.21 4.83 4.53
C GLU A 66 4.02 4.39 3.68
N VAL A 67 2.99 3.91 4.38
CA VAL A 67 1.61 3.83 3.89
C VAL A 67 0.78 4.76 4.77
N GLN A 68 0.06 5.67 4.14
CA GLN A 68 -0.86 6.56 4.85
C GLN A 68 -2.29 6.13 4.58
N LEU A 69 -3.10 6.04 5.64
CA LEU A 69 -4.50 5.72 5.56
C LEU A 69 -5.31 6.97 5.83
N LEU A 70 -6.29 7.24 4.96
CA LEU A 70 -7.27 8.30 5.15
C LEU A 70 -8.67 7.69 5.29
N ARG A 71 -9.32 7.95 6.43
CA ARG A 71 -10.74 7.66 6.61
C ARG A 71 -11.50 8.96 6.69
N TYR A 72 -12.20 9.31 5.62
CA TYR A 72 -13.05 10.49 5.61
C TYR A 72 -14.21 10.33 6.59
N ARG A 73 -14.39 11.32 7.47
CA ARG A 73 -15.58 11.53 8.28
C ARG A 73 -16.56 12.41 7.52
N HIS A 74 -16.01 13.37 6.77
CA HIS A 74 -16.73 14.27 5.88
C HIS A 74 -15.79 14.75 4.75
N PRO A 75 -16.27 14.86 3.49
CA PRO A 75 -17.53 14.27 2.98
C PRO A 75 -17.47 12.74 2.92
N GLU A 76 -18.60 12.10 2.67
CA GLU A 76 -18.62 10.63 2.43
C GLU A 76 -17.75 10.30 1.23
N PRO A 77 -16.79 9.35 1.36
CA PRO A 77 -15.90 9.02 0.26
C PRO A 77 -16.64 8.30 -0.87
N LEU A 78 -16.30 8.65 -2.11
CA LEU A 78 -16.88 8.01 -3.29
C LEU A 78 -16.32 6.60 -3.46
N ALA A 79 -17.20 5.64 -3.72
CA ALA A 79 -16.77 4.29 -4.13
C ALA A 79 -16.31 4.31 -5.58
N ASP A 80 -15.21 3.63 -5.87
CA ASP A 80 -14.83 3.29 -7.24
C ASP A 80 -15.28 1.86 -7.54
N PRO A 81 -16.35 1.65 -8.34
CA PRO A 81 -16.86 0.32 -8.66
C PRO A 81 -15.86 -0.52 -9.46
N ASN A 82 -14.82 0.10 -10.01
CA ASN A 82 -13.80 -0.54 -10.82
C ASN A 82 -12.46 -0.70 -10.08
N ILE A 83 -12.42 -0.48 -8.76
CA ILE A 83 -11.16 -0.51 -7.99
C ILE A 83 -10.41 -1.84 -8.12
N GLU A 84 -11.13 -2.94 -8.29
CA GLU A 84 -10.56 -4.28 -8.43
C GLU A 84 -10.11 -4.61 -9.87
N ARG A 85 -10.41 -3.78 -10.86
CA ARG A 85 -10.10 -4.02 -12.27
C ARG A 85 -8.69 -3.57 -12.61
N LEU A 86 -7.84 -4.52 -13.01
CA LEU A 86 -6.43 -4.25 -13.31
C LEU A 86 -6.22 -3.58 -14.68
N GLU A 87 -7.19 -3.70 -15.59
CA GLU A 87 -7.18 -3.03 -16.89
C GLU A 87 -7.70 -1.58 -16.87
N LYS A 88 -8.07 -1.07 -15.68
CA LYS A 88 -8.48 0.31 -15.51
C LYS A 88 -7.32 1.28 -15.72
N VAL A 89 -7.56 2.35 -16.46
CA VAL A 89 -6.58 3.45 -16.60
C VAL A 89 -6.37 4.14 -15.25
N GLY A 90 -5.13 4.41 -14.92
CA GLY A 90 -4.71 5.07 -13.69
C GLY A 90 -3.88 4.16 -12.80
N PHE A 91 -3.96 4.37 -11.48
CA PHE A 91 -3.22 3.55 -10.52
C PHE A 91 -3.70 2.11 -10.57
N ASN A 92 -2.76 1.16 -10.72
CA ASN A 92 -3.04 -0.26 -10.84
C ASN A 92 -2.81 -1.01 -9.51
N HIS A 93 -1.57 -1.03 -9.03
CA HIS A 93 -1.19 -1.71 -7.78
C HIS A 93 0.04 -1.09 -7.14
N VAL A 94 0.29 -1.43 -5.89
CA VAL A 94 1.57 -1.22 -5.20
C VAL A 94 2.23 -2.57 -5.00
N CYS A 95 3.56 -2.65 -5.23
CA CYS A 95 4.33 -3.88 -5.08
C CYS A 95 5.32 -3.77 -3.93
N PHE A 96 5.37 -4.81 -3.08
CA PHE A 96 6.37 -4.98 -2.04
C PHE A 96 7.22 -6.23 -2.32
N ALA A 97 8.53 -6.09 -2.18
CA ALA A 97 9.43 -7.23 -2.26
C ALA A 97 9.47 -7.98 -0.93
N VAL A 98 9.51 -9.30 -1.00
CA VAL A 98 9.62 -10.21 0.14
C VAL A 98 10.77 -11.20 -0.09
N ASP A 99 11.28 -11.77 0.99
CA ASP A 99 12.39 -12.72 0.91
C ASP A 99 11.92 -14.16 0.60
N ASP A 100 10.72 -14.54 1.07
CA ASP A 100 10.10 -15.86 0.83
C ASP A 100 8.62 -15.69 0.52
N LEU A 101 8.29 -15.68 -0.77
CA LEU A 101 6.92 -15.41 -1.22
C LEU A 101 5.95 -16.55 -0.87
N GLU A 102 6.41 -17.79 -0.89
CA GLU A 102 5.55 -18.95 -0.58
C GLU A 102 5.16 -18.96 0.90
N ALA A 103 6.14 -18.70 1.78
CA ALA A 103 5.89 -18.57 3.21
C ALA A 103 4.96 -17.37 3.53
N GLU A 104 5.17 -16.21 2.88
CA GLU A 104 4.29 -15.04 3.05
C GLU A 104 2.87 -15.32 2.59
N VAL A 105 2.68 -15.95 1.45
CA VAL A 105 1.35 -16.33 0.93
C VAL A 105 0.66 -17.29 1.89
N ALA A 106 1.36 -18.30 2.38
CA ALA A 106 0.81 -19.23 3.36
C ALA A 106 0.38 -18.53 4.65
N ARG A 107 1.20 -17.61 5.16
CA ARG A 107 0.93 -16.82 6.35
C ARG A 107 -0.28 -15.89 6.16
N LEU A 108 -0.35 -15.18 5.06
CA LEU A 108 -1.46 -14.26 4.77
C LEU A 108 -2.78 -15.03 4.58
N ARG A 109 -2.75 -16.18 3.90
CA ARG A 109 -3.94 -17.06 3.75
C ARG A 109 -4.44 -17.55 5.11
N ALA A 110 -3.54 -17.93 6.02
CA ALA A 110 -3.89 -18.34 7.38
C ALA A 110 -4.58 -17.22 8.20
N HIS A 111 -4.33 -15.95 7.85
CA HIS A 111 -5.03 -14.79 8.42
C HIS A 111 -6.26 -14.33 7.61
N GLY A 112 -6.73 -15.16 6.68
CA GLY A 112 -7.94 -14.88 5.91
C GLY A 112 -7.77 -13.86 4.77
N ILE A 113 -6.53 -13.54 4.39
CA ILE A 113 -6.27 -12.65 3.27
C ILE A 113 -6.42 -13.41 1.95
N ALA A 114 -7.26 -12.89 1.06
CA ALA A 114 -7.51 -13.49 -0.24
C ALA A 114 -6.42 -13.10 -1.26
N MET A 115 -5.99 -14.08 -2.05
CA MET A 115 -5.16 -13.84 -3.23
C MET A 115 -6.07 -13.58 -4.43
N ARG A 116 -5.60 -12.81 -5.41
CA ARG A 116 -6.32 -12.55 -6.66
C ARG A 116 -6.02 -13.57 -7.74
N ASN A 117 -4.87 -14.20 -7.67
CA ASN A 117 -4.36 -15.17 -8.63
C ASN A 117 -3.52 -16.24 -7.90
N GLU A 118 -3.09 -17.23 -8.64
CA GLU A 118 -2.07 -18.17 -8.17
C GLU A 118 -0.68 -17.55 -8.26
N LEU A 119 0.26 -18.12 -7.49
CA LEU A 119 1.66 -17.72 -7.56
C LEU A 119 2.18 -17.97 -8.97
N MET A 120 2.88 -17.00 -9.52
CA MET A 120 3.37 -17.02 -10.89
C MET A 120 4.87 -16.75 -10.94
N ASP A 121 5.59 -17.59 -11.69
CA ASP A 121 6.95 -17.29 -12.10
C ASP A 121 6.93 -16.38 -13.32
N PHE A 122 7.61 -15.25 -13.24
CA PHE A 122 7.71 -14.28 -14.31
C PHE A 122 9.14 -13.75 -14.45
N HIS A 123 9.84 -14.25 -15.46
CA HIS A 123 11.26 -13.99 -15.67
C HIS A 123 12.09 -14.40 -14.44
N SER A 124 12.73 -13.42 -13.79
CA SER A 124 13.63 -13.63 -12.66
C SER A 124 12.97 -13.39 -11.30
N ARG A 125 11.65 -13.50 -11.23
CA ARG A 125 10.91 -13.26 -9.98
C ARG A 125 9.62 -14.07 -9.89
N LYS A 126 9.23 -14.37 -8.67
CA LYS A 126 7.92 -14.90 -8.34
C LYS A 126 6.99 -13.73 -7.97
N LEU A 127 5.74 -13.80 -8.37
CA LEU A 127 4.74 -12.75 -8.19
C LEU A 127 3.41 -13.32 -7.72
N ILE A 128 2.67 -12.53 -6.93
CA ILE A 128 1.28 -12.79 -6.62
C ILE A 128 0.54 -11.48 -6.33
N PHE A 129 -0.71 -11.40 -6.73
CA PHE A 129 -1.59 -10.32 -6.32
C PHE A 129 -2.43 -10.70 -5.11
N VAL A 130 -2.46 -9.81 -4.14
CA VAL A 130 -3.20 -9.93 -2.88
C VAL A 130 -4.33 -8.91 -2.89
N LYS A 131 -5.49 -9.31 -2.39
CA LYS A 131 -6.64 -8.41 -2.22
C LYS A 131 -6.46 -7.56 -0.98
N GLY A 132 -6.13 -6.30 -1.17
CA GLY A 132 -5.96 -5.32 -0.10
C GLY A 132 -7.28 -4.70 0.38
N PRO A 133 -7.19 -3.75 1.34
CA PRO A 133 -8.34 -3.00 1.83
C PRO A 133 -9.08 -2.29 0.69
N GLU A 134 -10.39 -2.13 0.83
CA GLU A 134 -11.29 -1.47 -0.15
C GLU A 134 -11.21 -2.06 -1.57
N GLY A 135 -10.57 -3.22 -1.75
CA GLY A 135 -10.41 -3.85 -3.05
C GLY A 135 -9.18 -3.40 -3.85
N ILE A 136 -8.28 -2.59 -3.26
CA ILE A 136 -7.00 -2.28 -3.92
C ILE A 136 -6.20 -3.55 -4.18
N THR A 137 -5.36 -3.51 -5.20
CA THR A 137 -4.43 -4.61 -5.48
C THR A 137 -3.07 -4.31 -4.87
N VAL A 138 -2.57 -5.27 -4.10
CA VAL A 138 -1.19 -5.28 -3.59
C VAL A 138 -0.47 -6.44 -4.23
N GLU A 139 0.68 -6.19 -4.84
CA GLU A 139 1.56 -7.21 -5.36
C GLU A 139 2.62 -7.56 -4.32
N LEU A 140 2.92 -8.84 -4.18
CA LEU A 140 4.11 -9.31 -3.50
C LEU A 140 5.04 -9.95 -4.52
N SER A 141 6.32 -9.66 -4.42
CA SER A 141 7.34 -10.18 -5.33
C SER A 141 8.56 -10.69 -4.59
N GLN A 142 9.09 -11.81 -5.06
CA GLN A 142 10.39 -12.34 -4.64
C GLN A 142 11.31 -12.37 -5.84
N TRP A 143 12.44 -11.70 -5.75
CA TRP A 143 13.47 -11.71 -6.79
C TRP A 143 14.45 -12.84 -6.58
N GLU A 144 14.89 -13.44 -7.66
CA GLU A 144 16.10 -14.26 -7.64
C GLU A 144 17.30 -13.37 -7.29
N GLU A 145 18.13 -13.81 -6.35
CA GLU A 145 19.19 -13.00 -5.76
C GLU A 145 20.19 -12.45 -6.81
N ALA A 146 20.48 -13.24 -7.84
CA ALA A 146 21.36 -12.86 -8.96
C ALA A 146 20.75 -11.86 -9.95
N ALA A 147 19.42 -11.70 -9.94
CA ALA A 147 18.69 -10.88 -10.93
C ALA A 147 18.13 -9.59 -10.34
N ARG A 148 18.28 -9.33 -9.04
CA ARG A 148 17.82 -8.10 -8.41
C ARG A 148 18.62 -6.91 -8.96
N PRO A 149 17.96 -5.94 -9.62
CA PRO A 149 18.68 -4.79 -10.15
C PRO A 149 19.40 -4.06 -9.04
N ALA A 150 20.71 -3.89 -9.18
CA ALA A 150 21.45 -3.02 -8.30
C ALA A 150 20.93 -1.57 -8.46
N VAL A 151 20.62 -0.92 -7.34
CA VAL A 151 20.39 0.53 -7.37
C VAL A 151 21.74 1.17 -7.65
N SER A 152 22.01 1.51 -8.93
CA SER A 152 23.17 2.32 -9.27
C SER A 152 22.97 3.68 -8.59
N GLY A 153 23.77 3.96 -7.56
CA GLY A 153 23.85 5.28 -6.99
C GLY A 153 24.28 6.29 -8.06
N PRO A 154 23.99 7.57 -7.90
CA PRO A 154 24.50 8.59 -8.82
C PRO A 154 26.00 8.47 -8.87
N SER A 155 26.54 8.31 -10.09
CA SER A 155 27.96 8.45 -10.35
C SER A 155 28.38 9.81 -9.82
N ALA A 156 29.39 9.84 -8.97
CA ALA A 156 29.95 11.04 -8.38
C ALA A 156 30.44 12.03 -9.47
#